data_59a8dcb22e6cc50c9b0668b15ba8e4ef
#
_entry.id   59a8dcb22e6cc50c9b0668b15ba8e4ef
#
_cell.length_a   1.000
_cell.length_b   1.000
_cell.length_c   1.000
_cell.angle_alpha   90.00
_cell.angle_beta   90.00
_cell.angle_gamma   90.00
#
_symmetry.space_group_name_H-M   'P 1'
#
loop_
_entity.id
_entity.type
_entity.pdbx_description
1 polymer ?
#
loop_
_entity_poly.entity_id
_entity_poly.type
_entity_poly.pdbx_seq_one_letter_code
_entity_poly.pdbx_strand_id
1 'polypeptide(L)'
;MKMIILIWGETYPVKINGDPVLCGDVIRLEHIATGKNLHSHDFKSFVTNSQEACAFGENGDGDVNDNFRITCYKQNDNDTITGKTEFFLQHVPTEKWLYINYKTSMYDDNNCRGCPIRGQREVSLTSKKDKQCLWKVVGGIIFSSEKEQSEPSHKSDTDSDL
;
A
#
# COMPACT_ATOMS: atom_id res chain seq x y z
N MET A 1 3.77 10.82 -7.63
CA MET A 1 2.56 10.31 -6.95
C MET A 1 2.95 9.99 -5.51
N LYS A 2 2.35 10.64 -4.51
CA LYS A 2 2.58 10.30 -3.10
C LYS A 2 1.45 9.40 -2.65
N MET A 3 1.78 8.21 -2.16
CA MET A 3 0.84 7.29 -1.52
C MET A 3 1.22 7.16 -0.05
N ILE A 4 0.24 7.17 0.83
CA ILE A 4 0.39 6.74 2.23
C ILE A 4 -0.08 5.30 2.33
N ILE A 5 0.62 4.51 3.10
CA ILE A 5 0.17 3.17 3.49
C ILE A 5 -0.67 3.35 4.75
N LEU A 6 -1.98 3.20 4.63
CA LEU A 6 -2.88 3.10 5.77
C LEU A 6 -3.12 1.62 6.05
N ILE A 7 -2.95 1.21 7.30
CA ILE A 7 -3.20 -0.15 7.72
C ILE A 7 -4.51 -0.16 8.48
N TRP A 8 -5.60 -0.51 7.79
CA TRP A 8 -6.94 -0.64 8.35
C TRP A 8 -7.46 -2.05 8.14
N GLY A 9 -8.13 -2.60 9.16
CA GLY A 9 -8.90 -3.83 8.98
C GLY A 9 -9.44 -4.35 10.30
N GLU A 10 -10.73 -4.62 10.36
CA GLU A 10 -11.39 -5.26 11.50
C GLU A 10 -10.90 -6.71 11.74
N THR A 11 -10.20 -7.30 10.78
CA THR A 11 -9.75 -8.71 10.81
C THR A 11 -8.23 -8.87 10.94
N TYR A 12 -7.45 -7.78 10.90
CA TYR A 12 -5.99 -7.80 10.98
C TYR A 12 -5.51 -6.88 12.10
N PRO A 13 -4.35 -7.16 12.72
CA PRO A 13 -3.84 -6.31 13.78
C PRO A 13 -3.69 -4.88 13.28
N VAL A 14 -4.41 -3.98 13.92
CA VAL A 14 -4.38 -2.53 13.59
C VAL A 14 -3.00 -2.02 13.94
N LYS A 15 -2.28 -1.52 12.93
CA LYS A 15 -1.03 -0.79 13.15
C LYS A 15 -1.32 0.71 13.26
N ILE A 16 -0.62 1.38 14.13
CA ILE A 16 -0.71 2.83 14.29
C ILE A 16 0.34 3.53 13.41
N ASN A 17 0.15 4.82 13.18
CA ASN A 17 1.13 5.63 12.47
C ASN A 17 2.50 5.56 13.15
N GLY A 18 3.53 5.21 12.39
CA GLY A 18 4.89 5.01 12.90
C GLY A 18 5.30 3.54 13.05
N ASP A 19 4.37 2.61 13.06
CA ASP A 19 4.71 1.19 13.08
C ASP A 19 5.37 0.76 11.76
N PRO A 20 6.37 -0.13 11.82
CA PRO A 20 6.99 -0.66 10.62
C PRO A 20 6.00 -1.52 9.83
N VAL A 21 6.02 -1.37 8.52
CA VAL A 21 5.32 -2.28 7.59
C VAL A 21 6.16 -3.53 7.41
N LEU A 22 5.55 -4.69 7.59
CA LEU A 22 6.21 -5.99 7.52
C LEU A 22 5.79 -6.78 6.28
N CYS A 23 6.65 -7.69 5.88
CA CYS A 23 6.30 -8.74 4.92
C CYS A 23 5.16 -9.60 5.49
N GLY A 24 4.14 -9.88 4.69
CA GLY A 24 2.93 -10.58 5.12
C GLY A 24 1.78 -9.67 5.58
N ASP A 25 2.05 -8.40 5.88
CA ASP A 25 1.00 -7.46 6.25
C ASP A 25 -0.06 -7.29 5.17
N VAL A 26 -1.28 -7.02 5.62
CA VAL A 26 -2.35 -6.52 4.76
C VAL A 26 -2.44 -5.01 4.93
N ILE A 27 -2.40 -4.30 3.81
CA ILE A 27 -2.36 -2.83 3.77
C ILE A 27 -3.41 -2.28 2.83
N ARG A 28 -3.74 -1.00 2.98
CA ARG A 28 -4.42 -0.15 2.00
C ARG A 28 -3.45 0.91 1.51
N LEU A 29 -3.57 1.28 0.25
CA LEU A 29 -2.74 2.30 -0.38
C LEU A 29 -3.61 3.49 -0.75
N GLU A 30 -3.52 4.56 0.02
CA GLU A 30 -4.25 5.80 -0.25
C GLU A 30 -3.41 6.75 -1.12
N HIS A 31 -4.05 7.35 -2.12
CA HIS A 31 -3.50 8.46 -2.87
C HIS A 31 -3.82 9.77 -2.15
N ILE A 32 -2.84 10.33 -1.43
CA ILE A 32 -2.99 11.50 -0.53
C ILE A 32 -3.72 12.68 -1.16
N ALA A 33 -3.41 12.99 -2.43
CA ALA A 33 -3.98 14.18 -3.07
C ALA A 33 -5.47 14.05 -3.40
N THR A 34 -6.01 12.84 -3.44
CA THR A 34 -7.42 12.59 -3.76
C THR A 34 -8.19 11.88 -2.65
N GLY A 35 -7.51 11.41 -1.60
CA GLY A 35 -8.12 10.62 -0.53
C GLY A 35 -8.74 9.31 -1.00
N LYS A 36 -8.29 8.77 -2.15
CA LYS A 36 -8.81 7.54 -2.74
C LYS A 36 -7.85 6.39 -2.53
N ASN A 37 -8.41 5.21 -2.27
CA ASN A 37 -7.64 3.99 -2.10
C ASN A 37 -7.38 3.29 -3.43
N LEU A 38 -6.25 2.56 -3.53
CA LEU A 38 -6.06 1.55 -4.55
C LEU A 38 -7.10 0.45 -4.31
N HIS A 39 -7.88 0.15 -5.35
CA HIS A 39 -9.06 -0.69 -5.28
C HIS A 39 -9.13 -1.62 -6.48
N SER A 40 -9.80 -2.77 -6.33
CA SER A 40 -9.99 -3.69 -7.43
C SER A 40 -11.28 -4.50 -7.27
N HIS A 41 -11.97 -4.72 -8.40
CA HIS A 41 -13.09 -5.67 -8.52
C HIS A 41 -12.78 -6.75 -9.55
N ASP A 42 -13.61 -7.76 -9.64
CA ASP A 42 -13.52 -8.77 -10.70
C ASP A 42 -14.13 -8.28 -12.03
N PHE A 43 -13.76 -7.04 -12.42
CA PHE A 43 -14.07 -6.47 -13.73
C PHE A 43 -12.85 -6.51 -14.63
N LYS A 44 -13.08 -6.52 -15.93
CA LYS A 44 -11.99 -6.47 -16.92
C LYS A 44 -11.41 -5.06 -17.01
N SER A 45 -10.09 -4.96 -16.97
CA SER A 45 -9.38 -3.72 -17.24
C SER A 45 -9.50 -3.32 -18.71
N PHE A 46 -9.36 -2.04 -18.98
CA PHE A 46 -9.70 -1.46 -20.30
C PHE A 46 -8.73 -1.88 -21.41
N VAL A 47 -7.42 -1.92 -21.15
CA VAL A 47 -6.40 -2.18 -22.17
C VAL A 47 -6.03 -3.65 -22.23
N THR A 48 -5.74 -4.26 -21.07
CA THR A 48 -5.19 -5.62 -21.04
C THR A 48 -6.26 -6.70 -20.88
N ASN A 49 -7.53 -6.34 -20.62
CA ASN A 49 -8.61 -7.28 -20.28
C ASN A 49 -8.30 -8.18 -19.07
N SER A 50 -7.33 -7.79 -18.26
CA SER A 50 -7.04 -8.40 -16.96
C SER A 50 -8.04 -7.90 -15.92
N GLN A 51 -7.84 -8.16 -14.62
CA GLN A 51 -8.69 -7.54 -13.60
C GLN A 51 -8.31 -6.07 -13.42
N GLU A 52 -9.30 -5.18 -13.35
CA GLU A 52 -9.04 -3.74 -13.20
C GLU A 52 -8.35 -3.39 -11.88
N ALA A 53 -7.57 -2.32 -11.90
CA ALA A 53 -7.17 -1.58 -10.73
C ALA A 53 -7.65 -0.15 -10.87
N CYS A 54 -8.37 0.35 -9.89
CA CYS A 54 -8.94 1.69 -9.90
C CYS A 54 -8.66 2.45 -8.59
N ALA A 55 -9.19 3.65 -8.49
CA ALA A 55 -9.13 4.48 -7.28
C ALA A 55 -10.55 4.69 -6.75
N PHE A 56 -10.82 4.25 -5.53
CA PHE A 56 -12.13 4.24 -4.91
C PHE A 56 -12.13 4.90 -3.53
N GLY A 57 -13.32 5.27 -3.06
CA GLY A 57 -13.53 5.88 -1.75
C GLY A 57 -13.31 7.39 -1.73
N GLU A 58 -13.54 7.98 -0.56
CA GLU A 58 -13.33 9.39 -0.27
C GLU A 58 -12.67 9.51 1.11
N ASN A 59 -11.71 10.42 1.25
CA ASN A 59 -11.03 10.69 2.53
C ASN A 59 -10.43 9.45 3.22
N GLY A 60 -9.97 8.48 2.44
CA GLY A 60 -9.42 7.22 2.94
C GLY A 60 -10.47 6.17 3.31
N ASP A 61 -11.77 6.51 3.28
CA ASP A 61 -12.82 5.51 3.47
C ASP A 61 -12.80 4.49 2.33
N GLY A 62 -12.98 3.23 2.68
CA GLY A 62 -12.93 2.15 1.71
C GLY A 62 -13.51 0.84 2.26
N ASP A 63 -13.41 -0.21 1.46
CA ASP A 63 -13.97 -1.53 1.79
C ASP A 63 -12.92 -2.65 1.72
N VAL A 64 -13.36 -3.89 1.74
CA VAL A 64 -12.47 -5.07 1.69
C VAL A 64 -11.69 -5.18 0.38
N ASN A 65 -12.17 -4.54 -0.70
CA ASN A 65 -11.53 -4.57 -2.02
C ASN A 65 -10.35 -3.59 -2.14
N ASP A 66 -10.06 -2.82 -1.07
CA ASP A 66 -8.85 -2.00 -0.93
C ASP A 66 -7.70 -2.77 -0.28
N ASN A 67 -7.95 -3.99 0.20
CA ASN A 67 -6.99 -4.75 0.98
C ASN A 67 -6.01 -5.50 0.08
N PHE A 68 -4.72 -5.20 0.24
CA PHE A 68 -3.62 -5.86 -0.46
C PHE A 68 -2.64 -6.46 0.55
N ARG A 69 -2.31 -7.74 0.36
CA ARG A 69 -1.26 -8.42 1.12
C ARG A 69 0.10 -8.18 0.48
N ILE A 70 1.07 -7.82 1.30
CA ILE A 70 2.47 -7.71 0.90
C ILE A 70 3.12 -9.09 0.99
N THR A 71 3.73 -9.54 -0.11
CA THR A 71 4.59 -10.73 -0.12
C THR A 71 5.98 -10.31 -0.58
N CYS A 72 6.95 -10.34 0.30
CA CYS A 72 8.30 -9.90 -0.05
C CYS A 72 9.02 -10.89 -0.96
N TYR A 73 9.86 -10.36 -1.85
CA TYR A 73 10.72 -11.16 -2.70
C TYR A 73 12.03 -11.44 -1.98
N LYS A 74 12.35 -12.71 -1.78
CA LYS A 74 13.58 -13.17 -1.09
C LYS A 74 13.71 -12.74 0.39
N GLN A 75 12.61 -12.45 1.06
CA GLN A 75 12.55 -12.17 2.50
C GLN A 75 11.43 -12.99 3.12
N ASN A 76 11.50 -13.19 4.44
CA ASN A 76 10.49 -13.93 5.19
C ASN A 76 9.35 -13.03 5.65
N ASP A 77 8.22 -13.64 6.03
CA ASP A 77 7.17 -12.92 6.71
C ASP A 77 7.71 -12.33 8.03
N ASN A 78 7.18 -11.16 8.40
CA ASN A 78 7.61 -10.32 9.52
C ASN A 78 8.95 -9.59 9.33
N ASP A 79 9.67 -9.73 8.22
CA ASP A 79 10.79 -8.85 7.93
C ASP A 79 10.29 -7.44 7.60
N THR A 80 11.00 -6.42 8.12
CA THR A 80 10.61 -5.02 7.87
C THR A 80 10.85 -4.60 6.43
N ILE A 81 9.86 -3.96 5.81
CA ILE A 81 9.97 -3.39 4.48
C ILE A 81 10.84 -2.12 4.52
N THR A 82 11.83 -2.08 3.67
CA THR A 82 12.73 -0.94 3.50
C THR A 82 12.68 -0.42 2.06
N GLY A 83 13.33 0.71 1.77
CA GLY A 83 13.47 1.21 0.41
C GLY A 83 14.26 0.30 -0.55
N LYS A 84 14.85 -0.79 -0.04
CA LYS A 84 15.55 -1.82 -0.85
C LYS A 84 14.72 -3.08 -1.07
N THR A 85 13.63 -3.24 -0.32
CA THR A 85 12.77 -4.43 -0.38
C THR A 85 11.96 -4.43 -1.68
N GLU A 86 12.06 -5.51 -2.43
CA GLU A 86 11.16 -5.83 -3.53
C GLU A 86 10.03 -6.72 -3.03
N PHE A 87 8.80 -6.44 -3.44
CA PHE A 87 7.62 -7.16 -2.96
C PHE A 87 6.54 -7.26 -4.04
N PHE A 88 5.60 -8.14 -3.81
CA PHE A 88 4.37 -8.30 -4.57
C PHE A 88 3.19 -7.78 -3.74
N LEU A 89 2.18 -7.24 -4.41
CA LEU A 89 0.90 -6.86 -3.82
C LEU A 89 -0.18 -7.81 -4.33
N GLN A 90 -0.74 -8.60 -3.42
CA GLN A 90 -1.84 -9.52 -3.69
C GLN A 90 -3.14 -8.92 -3.19
N HIS A 91 -4.11 -8.73 -4.07
CA HIS A 91 -5.46 -8.33 -3.71
C HIS A 91 -6.12 -9.44 -2.91
N VAL A 92 -6.50 -9.15 -1.66
CA VAL A 92 -6.97 -10.18 -0.72
C VAL A 92 -8.24 -10.88 -1.20
N PRO A 93 -9.29 -10.18 -1.68
CA PRO A 93 -10.54 -10.84 -2.09
C PRO A 93 -10.43 -11.74 -3.32
N THR A 94 -9.56 -11.41 -4.28
CA THR A 94 -9.47 -12.17 -5.56
C THR A 94 -8.18 -12.96 -5.72
N GLU A 95 -7.25 -12.85 -4.76
CA GLU A 95 -5.94 -13.51 -4.74
C GLU A 95 -5.06 -13.20 -5.97
N LYS A 96 -5.42 -12.17 -6.76
CA LYS A 96 -4.65 -11.74 -7.93
C LYS A 96 -3.58 -10.72 -7.57
N TRP A 97 -2.55 -10.63 -8.41
CA TRP A 97 -1.33 -9.84 -8.20
C TRP A 97 -1.38 -8.54 -8.96
N LEU A 98 -1.10 -7.43 -8.31
CA LEU A 98 -0.96 -6.13 -8.96
C LEU A 98 0.24 -6.15 -9.90
N TYR A 99 0.06 -5.75 -11.16
CA TYR A 99 1.12 -5.81 -12.18
C TYR A 99 1.01 -4.72 -13.24
N ILE A 100 2.09 -4.55 -14.00
CA ILE A 100 2.12 -3.74 -15.23
C ILE A 100 2.66 -4.60 -16.36
N ASN A 101 1.87 -4.80 -17.41
CA ASN A 101 2.35 -5.43 -18.64
C ASN A 101 3.06 -4.40 -19.51
N TYR A 102 4.38 -4.29 -19.41
CA TYR A 102 5.16 -3.30 -20.15
C TYR A 102 5.05 -3.39 -21.68
N LYS A 103 4.59 -4.50 -22.23
CA LYS A 103 4.46 -4.70 -23.67
C LYS A 103 3.11 -4.21 -24.23
N THR A 104 2.02 -4.45 -23.49
CA THR A 104 0.66 -4.32 -24.02
C THR A 104 -0.25 -3.38 -23.23
N SER A 105 0.22 -2.78 -22.12
CA SER A 105 -0.61 -1.98 -21.23
C SER A 105 -0.64 -0.48 -21.52
N MET A 106 -0.10 -0.04 -22.66
CA MET A 106 -0.03 1.40 -22.96
C MET A 106 -1.35 1.93 -23.49
N TYR A 107 -1.79 3.07 -22.94
CA TYR A 107 -2.86 3.86 -23.52
C TYR A 107 -2.34 4.62 -24.75
N ASP A 108 -2.85 4.27 -25.91
CA ASP A 108 -2.46 4.84 -27.22
C ASP A 108 -3.67 5.33 -28.03
N ASP A 109 -3.45 5.77 -29.26
CA ASP A 109 -4.52 6.28 -30.11
C ASP A 109 -5.54 5.22 -30.54
N ASN A 110 -5.23 3.94 -30.47
CA ASN A 110 -6.13 2.86 -30.83
C ASN A 110 -7.13 2.55 -29.72
N ASN A 111 -6.70 2.65 -28.45
CA ASN A 111 -7.52 2.30 -27.29
C ASN A 111 -7.94 3.52 -26.45
N CYS A 112 -7.30 4.68 -26.61
CA CYS A 112 -7.56 5.85 -25.77
C CYS A 112 -7.40 7.16 -26.54
N ARG A 113 -8.11 7.30 -27.66
CA ARG A 113 -8.01 8.49 -28.53
C ARG A 113 -8.49 9.75 -27.80
N GLY A 114 -7.60 10.73 -27.67
CA GLY A 114 -7.92 12.03 -27.05
C GLY A 114 -8.05 11.99 -25.52
N CYS A 115 -7.74 10.87 -24.86
CA CYS A 115 -7.82 10.81 -23.40
C CYS A 115 -6.55 11.40 -22.73
N PRO A 116 -6.70 11.94 -21.49
CA PRO A 116 -5.61 12.63 -20.81
C PRO A 116 -4.48 11.70 -20.32
N ILE A 117 -4.71 10.37 -20.32
CA ILE A 117 -3.76 9.35 -19.85
C ILE A 117 -3.00 8.66 -21.00
N ARG A 118 -3.11 9.17 -22.23
CA ARG A 118 -2.34 8.68 -23.36
C ARG A 118 -0.85 8.67 -23.07
N GLY A 119 -0.16 7.60 -23.46
CA GLY A 119 1.25 7.38 -23.16
C GLY A 119 1.55 6.85 -21.75
N GLN A 120 0.54 6.76 -20.89
CA GLN A 120 0.64 6.09 -19.60
C GLN A 120 0.40 4.58 -19.75
N ARG A 121 0.73 3.84 -18.70
CA ARG A 121 0.50 2.40 -18.67
C ARG A 121 -0.61 2.04 -17.70
N GLU A 122 -1.46 1.13 -18.13
CA GLU A 122 -2.47 0.54 -17.28
C GLU A 122 -1.79 -0.31 -16.19
N VAL A 123 -2.21 -0.11 -14.96
CA VAL A 123 -1.98 -1.00 -13.84
C VAL A 123 -3.22 -1.90 -13.73
N SER A 124 -3.04 -3.19 -13.58
CA SER A 124 -4.13 -4.15 -13.47
C SER A 124 -3.72 -5.36 -12.60
N LEU A 125 -4.58 -6.36 -12.45
CA LEU A 125 -4.29 -7.54 -11.65
C LEU A 125 -4.31 -8.81 -12.50
N THR A 126 -3.38 -9.73 -12.19
CA THR A 126 -3.23 -11.01 -12.90
C THR A 126 -3.18 -12.19 -11.93
N SER A 127 -3.65 -13.35 -12.35
CA SER A 127 -3.48 -14.60 -11.58
C SER A 127 -2.06 -15.16 -11.64
N LYS A 128 -1.25 -14.72 -12.62
CA LYS A 128 0.13 -15.20 -12.79
C LYS A 128 1.11 -14.29 -12.04
N LYS A 129 1.75 -14.83 -11.00
CA LYS A 129 2.83 -14.16 -10.27
C LYS A 129 4.14 -14.27 -11.05
N ASP A 130 4.65 -13.14 -11.56
CA ASP A 130 5.93 -13.08 -12.25
C ASP A 130 6.65 -11.74 -11.98
N LYS A 131 7.76 -11.48 -12.70
CA LYS A 131 8.58 -10.26 -12.50
C LYS A 131 7.84 -8.96 -12.82
N GLN A 132 6.75 -8.99 -13.57
CA GLN A 132 5.94 -7.80 -13.86
C GLN A 132 5.07 -7.39 -12.67
N CYS A 133 4.97 -8.26 -11.65
CA CYS A 133 4.27 -8.00 -10.40
C CYS A 133 5.19 -7.49 -9.28
N LEU A 134 6.51 -7.31 -9.55
CA LEU A 134 7.45 -6.80 -8.56
C LEU A 134 7.35 -5.29 -8.42
N TRP A 135 7.22 -4.85 -7.18
CA TRP A 135 7.14 -3.46 -6.76
C TRP A 135 8.27 -3.12 -5.80
N LYS A 136 8.57 -1.84 -5.68
CA LYS A 136 9.58 -1.30 -4.77
C LYS A 136 9.17 0.10 -4.34
N VAL A 137 9.43 0.43 -3.08
CA VAL A 137 9.30 1.81 -2.59
C VAL A 137 10.48 2.62 -3.10
N VAL A 138 10.22 3.70 -3.83
CA VAL A 138 11.28 4.55 -4.43
C VAL A 138 11.57 5.79 -3.60
N GLY A 139 10.65 6.19 -2.71
CA GLY A 139 10.80 7.32 -1.82
C GLY A 139 9.73 7.30 -0.75
N GLY A 140 9.99 7.97 0.36
CA GLY A 140 9.07 8.08 1.47
C GLY A 140 9.69 8.90 2.59
N ILE A 141 8.85 9.45 3.46
CA ILE A 141 9.24 10.04 4.73
C ILE A 141 8.73 9.09 5.79
N ILE A 142 9.63 8.57 6.61
CA ILE A 142 9.28 7.76 7.78
C ILE A 142 9.33 8.70 8.97
N PHE A 143 8.19 8.87 9.64
CA PHE A 143 8.14 9.55 10.92
C PHE A 143 8.30 8.47 12.00
N SER A 144 9.40 8.51 12.76
CA SER A 144 9.48 7.77 14.01
C SER A 144 8.72 8.56 15.06
N SER A 145 7.74 7.96 15.74
CA SER A 145 7.24 8.51 16.98
C SER A 145 8.36 8.44 18.00
N GLU A 146 8.87 9.58 18.46
CA GLU A 146 9.67 9.59 19.67
C GLU A 146 8.78 9.06 20.81
N LYS A 147 9.18 7.94 21.42
CA LYS A 147 8.57 7.51 22.67
C LYS A 147 8.84 8.63 23.67
N GLU A 148 7.80 9.30 24.13
CA GLU A 148 7.90 10.16 25.30
C GLU A 148 8.56 9.37 26.41
N GLN A 149 9.81 9.73 26.72
CA GLN A 149 10.50 9.25 27.90
C GLN A 149 9.75 9.88 29.06
N SER A 150 8.98 9.08 29.78
CA SER A 150 8.42 9.49 31.07
C SER A 150 9.55 9.92 31.99
N GLU A 151 9.61 11.20 32.29
CA GLU A 151 10.50 11.75 33.30
C GLU A 151 10.29 11.00 34.63
N PRO A 152 11.37 10.63 35.33
CA PRO A 152 11.24 10.02 36.64
C PRO A 152 10.68 11.08 37.61
N SER A 153 9.55 10.75 38.24
CA SER A 153 8.92 11.57 39.26
C SER A 153 9.92 11.90 40.37
N HIS A 154 10.23 13.17 40.51
CA HIS A 154 10.99 13.69 41.65
C HIS A 154 10.17 13.43 42.93
N LYS A 155 10.65 12.50 43.76
CA LYS A 155 10.17 12.39 45.15
C LYS A 155 10.70 13.59 45.90
N SER A 156 9.83 14.47 46.32
CA SER A 156 10.13 15.47 47.35
C SER A 156 10.22 14.80 48.70
N ASP A 157 11.41 14.58 49.16
CA ASP A 157 11.66 14.32 50.59
C ASP A 157 11.37 15.61 51.36
N THR A 158 10.27 15.65 52.04
CA THR A 158 10.04 16.62 53.08
C THR A 158 10.58 16.04 54.39
N ASP A 159 11.79 16.43 54.68
CA ASP A 159 12.33 16.37 56.06
C ASP A 159 11.49 17.33 56.91
N SER A 160 10.90 16.80 57.95
CA SER A 160 10.33 17.56 59.03
C SER A 160 11.03 17.16 60.32
N ASP A 161 12.08 17.91 60.64
CA ASP A 161 12.58 17.98 62.02
C ASP A 161 11.98 19.19 62.71
N LEU A 162 11.49 18.90 63.92
CA LEU A 162 11.14 19.69 65.10
C LEU A 162 9.69 19.64 65.52
#